data_cd35aa7046881ef2a7ba92bc0aafb789
#
_entry.id   cd35aa7046881ef2a7ba92bc0aafb789
#
_cell.length_a   1.000
_cell.length_b   1.000
_cell.length_c   1.000
_cell.angle_alpha   90.00
_cell.angle_beta   90.00
_cell.angle_gamma   90.00
#
_symmetry.space_group_name_H-M   'P 1'
#
loop_
_entity.id
_entity.type
_entity.pdbx_description
1 polymer ?
#
loop_
_entity_poly.entity_id
_entity_poly.type
_entity_poly.pdbx_seq_one_letter_code
_entity_poly.pdbx_strand_id
1 'polypeptide(L)'
;MLGLKRGAVALYPHEKAWETEAQATMARLRHILGPVAVEMAHVGSTAIPTIQAKPIIDIAVAVDDFDALLAYEKQLRAAGFYYRPNAQAGVRGQLLFASGSYYDGSGDLQTHFIHIVRTGSVDWQNYILFRDYLCTHPDTAGEYERLKLALAAQLPTDSGREDYVQGKQSFIRSVLRRALSDMLLGKMVDILIDRPLGSHHPKHTDMIYPVNYGYVPYIFSADGEEADVYLLGVSQPVEKYKGRVIAVIHRLDDVEDKWIAAPTGVTFPPDEIEKAVNFQEQYFCLLYTSPSPR
;
A
#
# COMPACT_ATOMS: atom_id res chain seq x y z
N MET A 1 6.33 -24.02 11.69
CA MET A 1 4.99 -24.57 11.25
C MET A 1 4.53 -23.83 10.01
N LEU A 2 3.92 -24.51 9.03
CA LEU A 2 3.32 -23.86 7.84
C LEU A 2 1.89 -24.36 7.65
N GLY A 3 0.98 -23.43 7.38
CA GLY A 3 -0.42 -23.71 7.10
C GLY A 3 -1.35 -23.53 8.31
N LEU A 4 -2.56 -23.09 8.00
CA LEU A 4 -3.65 -22.90 8.96
C LEU A 4 -4.96 -23.38 8.35
N LYS A 5 -5.83 -23.95 9.18
CA LYS A 5 -7.17 -24.37 8.76
C LYS A 5 -7.96 -23.19 8.21
N ARG A 6 -8.73 -23.44 7.17
CA ARG A 6 -9.60 -22.40 6.58
C ARG A 6 -10.57 -21.83 7.63
N GLY A 7 -10.67 -20.50 7.67
CA GLY A 7 -11.51 -19.80 8.65
C GLY A 7 -10.79 -19.54 9.99
N ALA A 8 -9.77 -20.32 10.34
CA ALA A 8 -9.11 -20.19 11.61
C ALA A 8 -8.28 -18.91 11.76
N VAL A 9 -8.20 -18.45 13.02
CA VAL A 9 -7.35 -17.34 13.46
C VAL A 9 -6.44 -17.83 14.58
N ALA A 10 -5.16 -18.07 14.26
CA ALA A 10 -4.11 -18.40 15.25
C ALA A 10 -2.80 -17.73 14.81
N LEU A 11 -2.10 -17.13 15.76
CA LEU A 11 -0.83 -16.44 15.55
C LEU A 11 0.29 -17.23 16.19
N TYR A 12 1.42 -17.29 15.51
CA TYR A 12 2.62 -18.00 15.93
C TYR A 12 3.82 -17.06 15.87
N PRO A 13 4.83 -17.23 16.75
CA PRO A 13 6.08 -16.51 16.66
C PRO A 13 6.69 -16.65 15.26
N HIS A 14 7.39 -15.61 14.81
CA HIS A 14 8.05 -15.64 13.51
C HIS A 14 9.04 -16.81 13.41
N GLU A 15 8.99 -17.51 12.30
CA GLU A 15 9.91 -18.62 11.98
C GLU A 15 10.71 -18.27 10.71
N LYS A 16 12.04 -18.37 10.78
CA LYS A 16 12.92 -18.17 9.60
C LYS A 16 12.56 -19.11 8.44
N ALA A 17 11.95 -20.24 8.73
CA ALA A 17 11.44 -21.18 7.72
C ALA A 17 10.43 -20.53 6.77
N TRP A 18 9.70 -19.48 7.19
CA TRP A 18 8.76 -18.74 6.34
C TRP A 18 9.46 -17.96 5.24
N GLU A 19 10.61 -17.35 5.53
CA GLU A 19 11.44 -16.68 4.52
C GLU A 19 11.96 -17.69 3.48
N THR A 20 12.48 -18.84 3.95
CA THR A 20 12.98 -19.91 3.08
C THR A 20 11.88 -20.45 2.17
N GLU A 21 10.69 -20.68 2.71
CA GLU A 21 9.53 -21.15 1.92
C GLU A 21 9.05 -20.09 0.91
N ALA A 22 9.02 -18.82 1.32
CA ALA A 22 8.67 -17.73 0.42
C ALA A 22 9.64 -17.64 -0.77
N GLN A 23 10.95 -17.73 -0.51
CA GLN A 23 11.98 -17.74 -1.57
C GLN A 23 11.83 -18.95 -2.51
N ALA A 24 11.62 -20.15 -1.95
CA ALA A 24 11.39 -21.35 -2.74
C ALA A 24 10.13 -21.23 -3.61
N THR A 25 9.05 -20.68 -3.04
CA THR A 25 7.79 -20.47 -3.76
C THR A 25 7.94 -19.41 -4.86
N MET A 26 8.62 -18.29 -4.59
CA MET A 26 8.91 -17.28 -5.62
C MET A 26 9.77 -17.85 -6.75
N ALA A 27 10.77 -18.69 -6.45
CA ALA A 27 11.58 -19.37 -7.47
C ALA A 27 10.71 -20.29 -8.36
N ARG A 28 9.80 -21.08 -7.77
CA ARG A 28 8.85 -21.93 -8.54
C ARG A 28 7.93 -21.08 -9.42
N LEU A 29 7.36 -20.00 -8.89
CA LEU A 29 6.50 -19.09 -9.65
C LEU A 29 7.28 -18.44 -10.80
N ARG A 30 8.52 -18.00 -10.55
CA ARG A 30 9.39 -17.43 -11.58
C ARG A 30 9.67 -18.42 -12.70
N HIS A 31 9.91 -19.69 -12.35
CA HIS A 31 10.14 -20.76 -13.33
C HIS A 31 8.90 -21.00 -14.20
N ILE A 32 7.70 -20.97 -13.62
CA ILE A 32 6.44 -21.21 -14.34
C ILE A 32 6.08 -20.02 -15.23
N LEU A 33 6.10 -18.81 -14.68
CA LEU A 33 5.58 -17.60 -15.31
C LEU A 33 6.59 -16.91 -16.23
N GLY A 34 7.90 -17.17 -16.03
CA GLY A 34 8.95 -16.53 -16.82
C GLY A 34 8.83 -15.00 -16.81
N PRO A 35 8.86 -14.35 -17.99
CA PRO A 35 8.82 -12.89 -18.10
C PRO A 35 7.44 -12.28 -17.79
N VAL A 36 6.36 -13.06 -17.71
CA VAL A 36 5.02 -12.55 -17.34
C VAL A 36 5.00 -12.03 -15.91
N ALA A 37 5.80 -12.63 -15.03
CA ALA A 37 5.99 -12.10 -13.67
C ALA A 37 7.11 -11.05 -13.68
N VAL A 38 6.74 -9.78 -13.73
CA VAL A 38 7.68 -8.65 -13.78
C VAL A 38 8.42 -8.52 -12.46
N GLU A 39 7.68 -8.44 -11.36
CA GLU A 39 8.23 -8.36 -9.99
C GLU A 39 7.53 -9.37 -9.07
N MET A 40 8.24 -9.79 -8.01
CA MET A 40 7.71 -10.65 -6.95
C MET A 40 8.28 -10.24 -5.60
N ALA A 41 7.46 -10.32 -4.56
CA ALA A 41 7.87 -10.02 -3.20
C ALA A 41 7.16 -10.90 -2.18
N HIS A 42 7.89 -11.36 -1.15
CA HIS A 42 7.29 -11.86 0.08
C HIS A 42 6.68 -10.69 0.82
N VAL A 43 5.40 -10.76 1.12
CA VAL A 43 4.61 -9.69 1.74
C VAL A 43 3.79 -10.21 2.92
N GLY A 44 2.92 -9.38 3.49
CA GLY A 44 2.11 -9.77 4.64
C GLY A 44 2.91 -9.96 5.92
N SER A 45 2.24 -10.48 6.96
CA SER A 45 2.82 -10.53 8.31
C SER A 45 3.97 -11.52 8.45
N THR A 46 4.05 -12.57 7.63
CA THR A 46 5.16 -13.55 7.66
C THR A 46 6.45 -12.99 7.07
N ALA A 47 6.38 -11.87 6.35
CA ALA A 47 7.55 -11.16 5.84
C ALA A 47 8.16 -10.17 6.85
N ILE A 48 7.56 -10.01 8.05
CA ILE A 48 8.00 -9.07 9.09
C ILE A 48 8.60 -9.87 10.26
N PRO A 49 9.93 -9.89 10.42
CA PRO A 49 10.59 -10.83 11.36
C PRO A 49 10.30 -10.59 12.84
N THR A 50 9.82 -9.40 13.19
CA THR A 50 9.68 -8.97 14.60
C THR A 50 8.31 -9.26 15.19
N ILE A 51 7.35 -9.82 14.43
CA ILE A 51 5.97 -9.98 14.88
C ILE A 51 5.43 -11.40 14.67
N GLN A 52 4.51 -11.81 15.52
CA GLN A 52 3.74 -13.03 15.32
C GLN A 52 2.83 -12.92 14.09
N ALA A 53 2.62 -14.04 13.40
CA ALA A 53 1.79 -14.11 12.21
C ALA A 53 0.97 -15.40 12.15
N LYS A 54 -0.08 -15.40 11.32
CA LYS A 54 -0.68 -16.65 10.83
C LYS A 54 0.37 -17.34 9.96
N PRO A 55 0.58 -18.66 10.08
CA PRO A 55 1.59 -19.38 9.32
C PRO A 55 1.15 -19.61 7.86
N ILE A 56 0.84 -18.53 7.15
CA ILE A 56 0.44 -18.50 5.74
C ILE A 56 1.35 -17.51 5.03
N ILE A 57 2.00 -17.97 3.98
CA ILE A 57 2.92 -17.14 3.18
C ILE A 57 2.11 -16.31 2.18
N ASP A 58 2.26 -15.00 2.24
CA ASP A 58 1.69 -14.07 1.26
C ASP A 58 2.79 -13.64 0.29
N ILE A 59 2.56 -13.81 -1.01
CA ILE A 59 3.45 -13.36 -2.08
C ILE A 59 2.67 -12.43 -3.01
N ALA A 60 3.20 -11.24 -3.26
CA ALA A 60 2.74 -10.37 -4.32
C ALA A 60 3.51 -10.65 -5.60
N VAL A 61 2.81 -10.74 -6.73
CA VAL A 61 3.37 -10.90 -8.07
C VAL A 61 2.80 -9.79 -8.95
N ALA A 62 3.67 -8.91 -9.45
CA ALA A 62 3.31 -7.85 -10.38
C ALA A 62 3.37 -8.37 -11.83
N VAL A 63 2.34 -8.08 -12.60
CA VAL A 63 2.21 -8.43 -14.01
C VAL A 63 1.65 -7.26 -14.81
N ASP A 64 2.02 -7.17 -16.08
CA ASP A 64 1.48 -6.13 -16.96
C ASP A 64 0.09 -6.50 -17.47
N ASP A 65 -0.21 -7.81 -17.61
CA ASP A 65 -1.46 -8.32 -18.14
C ASP A 65 -1.96 -9.56 -17.38
N PHE A 66 -3.19 -9.50 -16.88
CA PHE A 66 -3.83 -10.61 -16.17
C PHE A 66 -4.20 -11.78 -17.10
N ASP A 67 -4.59 -11.50 -18.33
CA ASP A 67 -4.95 -12.56 -19.30
C ASP A 67 -3.72 -13.36 -19.71
N ALA A 68 -2.57 -12.68 -19.87
CA ALA A 68 -1.29 -13.33 -20.09
C ALA A 68 -0.90 -14.24 -18.92
N LEU A 69 -1.16 -13.86 -17.68
CA LEU A 69 -0.93 -14.71 -16.51
C LEU A 69 -1.93 -15.86 -16.45
N LEU A 70 -3.22 -15.63 -16.71
CA LEU A 70 -4.25 -16.67 -16.67
C LEU A 70 -4.02 -17.76 -17.71
N ALA A 71 -3.31 -17.50 -18.80
CA ALA A 71 -2.87 -18.53 -19.75
C ALA A 71 -1.99 -19.61 -19.09
N TYR A 72 -1.36 -19.32 -17.95
CA TYR A 72 -0.57 -20.27 -17.15
C TYR A 72 -1.37 -20.97 -16.03
N GLU A 73 -2.69 -20.77 -15.94
CA GLU A 73 -3.51 -21.36 -14.86
C GLU A 73 -3.32 -22.87 -14.72
N LYS A 74 -3.24 -23.61 -15.86
CA LYS A 74 -3.03 -25.07 -15.85
C LYS A 74 -1.69 -25.46 -15.23
N GLN A 75 -0.62 -24.74 -15.57
CA GLN A 75 0.73 -24.98 -15.04
C GLN A 75 0.80 -24.60 -13.56
N LEU A 76 0.20 -23.48 -13.16
CA LEU A 76 0.10 -23.04 -11.76
C LEU A 76 -0.68 -24.09 -10.95
N ARG A 77 -1.80 -24.57 -11.44
CA ARG A 77 -2.60 -25.62 -10.79
C ARG A 77 -1.83 -26.93 -10.65
N ALA A 78 -1.10 -27.35 -11.67
CA ALA A 78 -0.24 -28.53 -11.62
C ALA A 78 0.90 -28.39 -10.58
N ALA A 79 1.34 -27.17 -10.31
CA ALA A 79 2.32 -26.83 -9.27
C ALA A 79 1.69 -26.61 -7.89
N GLY A 80 0.36 -26.79 -7.72
CA GLY A 80 -0.35 -26.65 -6.45
C GLY A 80 -0.84 -25.23 -6.14
N PHE A 81 -0.88 -24.32 -7.14
CA PHE A 81 -1.44 -22.97 -7.00
C PHE A 81 -2.82 -22.91 -7.68
N TYR A 82 -3.86 -22.75 -6.89
CA TYR A 82 -5.25 -22.84 -7.33
C TYR A 82 -5.86 -21.46 -7.48
N TYR A 83 -6.36 -21.12 -8.68
CA TYR A 83 -7.04 -19.85 -8.92
C TYR A 83 -8.32 -19.71 -8.08
N ARG A 84 -8.56 -18.50 -7.55
CA ARG A 84 -9.67 -18.19 -6.65
C ARG A 84 -10.49 -17.00 -7.17
N PRO A 85 -11.27 -17.16 -8.24
CA PRO A 85 -11.97 -16.04 -8.89
C PRO A 85 -12.96 -15.31 -7.99
N ASN A 86 -13.57 -16.01 -7.01
CA ASN A 86 -14.58 -15.45 -6.10
C ASN A 86 -14.01 -14.94 -4.77
N ALA A 87 -12.71 -15.11 -4.52
CA ALA A 87 -12.10 -14.71 -3.24
C ALA A 87 -11.95 -13.18 -3.11
N GLN A 88 -12.21 -12.43 -4.18
CA GLN A 88 -11.96 -11.00 -4.30
C GLN A 88 -13.22 -10.19 -4.63
N ALA A 89 -14.39 -10.65 -4.22
CA ALA A 89 -15.67 -9.96 -4.45
C ALA A 89 -15.74 -8.51 -3.89
N GLY A 90 -14.65 -7.92 -3.47
CA GLY A 90 -14.50 -6.54 -3.01
C GLY A 90 -13.18 -5.88 -3.37
N VAL A 91 -12.20 -6.61 -3.91
CA VAL A 91 -10.88 -6.06 -4.27
C VAL A 91 -10.81 -5.94 -5.79
N ARG A 92 -11.05 -4.75 -6.31
CA ARG A 92 -10.89 -4.46 -7.74
C ARG A 92 -9.42 -4.49 -8.11
N GLY A 93 -9.08 -5.13 -9.22
CA GLY A 93 -7.75 -5.05 -9.83
C GLY A 93 -6.73 -6.09 -9.36
N GLN A 94 -7.13 -7.15 -8.64
CA GLN A 94 -6.24 -8.25 -8.24
C GLN A 94 -6.79 -9.61 -8.66
N LEU A 95 -5.88 -10.60 -8.90
CA LEU A 95 -6.24 -12.01 -8.93
C LEU A 95 -5.62 -12.71 -7.72
N LEU A 96 -6.23 -13.79 -7.26
CA LEU A 96 -5.73 -14.58 -6.14
C LEU A 96 -5.54 -16.04 -6.55
N PHE A 97 -4.35 -16.56 -6.30
CA PHE A 97 -4.09 -18.00 -6.25
C PHE A 97 -3.80 -18.42 -4.82
N ALA A 98 -4.09 -19.64 -4.48
CA ALA A 98 -3.87 -20.17 -3.14
C ALA A 98 -3.31 -21.58 -3.19
N SER A 99 -2.59 -22.00 -2.13
CA SER A 99 -2.00 -23.32 -2.02
C SER A 99 -2.30 -23.95 -0.66
N GLY A 100 -2.19 -25.26 -0.58
CA GLY A 100 -2.39 -26.06 0.62
C GLY A 100 -3.42 -27.18 0.43
N SER A 101 -3.44 -28.13 1.36
CA SER A 101 -4.28 -29.34 1.30
C SER A 101 -5.79 -29.07 1.23
N TYR A 102 -6.23 -27.89 1.66
CA TYR A 102 -7.62 -27.44 1.49
C TYR A 102 -8.01 -27.30 0.00
N TYR A 103 -7.07 -26.90 -0.86
CA TYR A 103 -7.37 -26.59 -2.26
C TYR A 103 -7.24 -27.79 -3.20
N ASP A 104 -6.43 -28.79 -2.82
CA ASP A 104 -6.31 -30.05 -3.55
C ASP A 104 -7.25 -31.17 -3.02
N GLY A 105 -7.95 -30.87 -1.91
CA GLY A 105 -8.89 -31.81 -1.30
C GLY A 105 -8.25 -32.88 -0.39
N SER A 106 -6.94 -32.81 -0.13
CA SER A 106 -6.23 -33.77 0.72
C SER A 106 -6.28 -33.45 2.22
N GLY A 107 -6.80 -32.27 2.61
CA GLY A 107 -6.88 -31.82 3.99
C GLY A 107 -7.60 -30.49 4.14
N ASP A 108 -7.28 -29.74 5.18
CA ASP A 108 -7.97 -28.49 5.54
C ASP A 108 -7.04 -27.25 5.69
N LEU A 109 -5.75 -27.41 5.39
CA LEU A 109 -4.76 -26.35 5.55
C LEU A 109 -4.66 -25.44 4.32
N GLN A 110 -4.57 -24.13 4.57
CA GLN A 110 -4.16 -23.09 3.63
C GLN A 110 -2.72 -22.71 3.97
N THR A 111 -1.82 -22.72 3.00
CA THR A 111 -0.39 -22.47 3.21
C THR A 111 0.12 -21.22 2.54
N HIS A 112 -0.42 -20.87 1.37
CA HIS A 112 0.03 -19.70 0.60
C HIS A 112 -1.14 -18.93 0.01
N PHE A 113 -0.97 -17.62 -0.10
CA PHE A 113 -1.75 -16.72 -0.95
C PHE A 113 -0.81 -15.99 -1.90
N ILE A 114 -1.11 -16.09 -3.19
CA ILE A 114 -0.37 -15.43 -4.25
C ILE A 114 -1.28 -14.33 -4.81
N HIS A 115 -0.97 -13.12 -4.47
CA HIS A 115 -1.68 -11.91 -4.87
C HIS A 115 -1.10 -11.40 -6.19
N ILE A 116 -1.89 -11.52 -7.26
CA ILE A 116 -1.48 -11.02 -8.56
C ILE A 116 -2.01 -9.61 -8.73
N VAL A 117 -1.13 -8.66 -8.97
CA VAL A 117 -1.43 -7.24 -9.10
C VAL A 117 -0.85 -6.68 -10.40
N ARG A 118 -1.31 -5.53 -10.85
CA ARG A 118 -0.69 -4.86 -11.98
C ARG A 118 0.62 -4.20 -11.59
N THR A 119 1.59 -4.26 -12.51
CA THR A 119 2.86 -3.52 -12.37
C THR A 119 2.58 -2.04 -12.16
N GLY A 120 3.28 -1.42 -11.20
CA GLY A 120 3.14 0.01 -10.88
C GLY A 120 1.76 0.41 -10.33
N SER A 121 0.94 -0.55 -9.87
CA SER A 121 -0.37 -0.25 -9.28
C SER A 121 -0.28 0.14 -7.80
N VAL A 122 -1.34 0.78 -7.31
CA VAL A 122 -1.51 1.08 -5.87
C VAL A 122 -1.43 -0.17 -5.01
N ASP A 123 -1.93 -1.30 -5.48
CA ASP A 123 -1.89 -2.56 -4.75
C ASP A 123 -0.45 -3.06 -4.54
N TRP A 124 0.36 -3.02 -5.62
CA TRP A 124 1.79 -3.32 -5.52
C TRP A 124 2.49 -2.39 -4.54
N GLN A 125 2.31 -1.08 -4.71
CA GLN A 125 2.86 -0.06 -3.81
C GLN A 125 2.51 -0.34 -2.34
N ASN A 126 1.24 -0.61 -2.05
CA ASN A 126 0.75 -0.83 -0.69
C ASN A 126 1.35 -2.08 -0.04
N TYR A 127 1.51 -3.18 -0.79
CA TYR A 127 2.16 -4.39 -0.26
C TYR A 127 3.61 -4.11 0.14
N ILE A 128 4.36 -3.42 -0.70
CA ILE A 128 5.78 -3.11 -0.46
C ILE A 128 5.93 -2.10 0.68
N LEU A 129 5.20 -0.98 0.62
CA LEU A 129 5.28 0.07 1.65
C LEU A 129 4.91 -0.45 3.03
N PHE A 130 3.83 -1.22 3.16
CA PHE A 130 3.40 -1.76 4.43
C PHE A 130 4.45 -2.69 5.06
N ARG A 131 4.98 -3.63 4.28
CA ARG A 131 6.05 -4.53 4.72
C ARG A 131 7.30 -3.76 5.14
N ASP A 132 7.82 -2.92 4.25
CA ASP A 132 9.09 -2.24 4.45
C ASP A 132 9.04 -1.25 5.62
N TYR A 133 7.91 -0.55 5.78
CA TYR A 133 7.69 0.33 6.91
C TYR A 133 7.72 -0.43 8.24
N LEU A 134 6.98 -1.53 8.36
CA LEU A 134 6.97 -2.32 9.59
C LEU A 134 8.30 -3.04 9.86
N CYS A 135 9.05 -3.41 8.83
CA CYS A 135 10.41 -3.95 9.01
C CYS A 135 11.39 -2.92 9.56
N THR A 136 11.20 -1.65 9.26
CA THR A 136 12.11 -0.54 9.68
C THR A 136 11.61 0.22 10.90
N HIS A 137 10.36 0.02 11.34
CA HIS A 137 9.72 0.70 12.47
C HIS A 137 9.21 -0.32 13.51
N PRO A 138 10.09 -0.85 14.37
CA PRO A 138 9.75 -1.93 15.30
C PRO A 138 8.64 -1.58 16.31
N ASP A 139 8.54 -0.32 16.71
CA ASP A 139 7.47 0.16 17.61
C ASP A 139 6.09 0.04 16.94
N THR A 140 5.99 0.48 15.69
CA THR A 140 4.75 0.35 14.89
C THR A 140 4.43 -1.11 14.57
N ALA A 141 5.45 -1.92 14.31
CA ALA A 141 5.28 -3.37 14.14
C ALA A 141 4.73 -4.02 15.42
N GLY A 142 5.21 -3.62 16.59
CA GLY A 142 4.68 -4.05 17.89
C GLY A 142 3.24 -3.60 18.15
N GLU A 143 2.86 -2.39 17.72
CA GLU A 143 1.45 -1.94 17.75
C GLU A 143 0.56 -2.84 16.87
N TYR A 144 1.02 -3.16 15.67
CA TYR A 144 0.31 -4.08 14.77
C TYR A 144 0.17 -5.48 15.35
N GLU A 145 1.21 -5.98 16.00
CA GLU A 145 1.16 -7.29 16.69
C GLU A 145 0.13 -7.27 17.81
N ARG A 146 0.14 -6.26 18.70
CA ARG A 146 -0.84 -6.10 19.78
C ARG A 146 -2.27 -6.08 19.26
N LEU A 147 -2.53 -5.32 18.19
CA LEU A 147 -3.85 -5.29 17.53
C LEU A 147 -4.25 -6.69 17.04
N LYS A 148 -3.34 -7.41 16.37
CA LYS A 148 -3.61 -8.77 15.86
C LYS A 148 -3.93 -9.75 16.98
N LEU A 149 -3.18 -9.70 18.08
CA LEU A 149 -3.40 -10.55 19.25
C LEU A 149 -4.73 -10.25 19.93
N ALA A 150 -5.07 -8.97 20.09
CA ALA A 150 -6.36 -8.56 20.66
C ALA A 150 -7.54 -9.04 19.80
N LEU A 151 -7.47 -8.87 18.48
CA LEU A 151 -8.49 -9.37 17.56
C LEU A 151 -8.61 -10.91 17.61
N ALA A 152 -7.48 -11.61 17.63
CA ALA A 152 -7.47 -13.07 17.71
C ALA A 152 -8.07 -13.61 19.02
N ALA A 153 -7.89 -12.88 20.14
CA ALA A 153 -8.45 -13.25 21.43
C ALA A 153 -9.97 -13.01 21.54
N GLN A 154 -10.51 -12.08 20.76
CA GLN A 154 -11.92 -11.70 20.80
C GLN A 154 -12.80 -12.48 19.80
N LEU A 155 -12.21 -13.05 18.78
CA LEU A 155 -12.91 -13.68 17.67
C LEU A 155 -12.93 -15.22 17.81
N PRO A 156 -13.97 -15.89 17.25
CA PRO A 156 -13.99 -17.35 17.18
C PRO A 156 -12.74 -17.87 16.43
N THR A 157 -12.11 -18.88 17.01
CA THR A 157 -10.83 -19.42 16.48
C THR A 157 -10.98 -20.13 15.14
N ASP A 158 -12.17 -20.58 14.78
CA ASP A 158 -12.48 -21.40 13.59
C ASP A 158 -13.28 -20.67 12.52
N SER A 159 -13.84 -19.48 12.82
CA SER A 159 -14.73 -18.73 11.90
C SER A 159 -14.50 -17.21 11.87
N GLY A 160 -13.70 -16.65 12.76
CA GLY A 160 -13.49 -15.19 12.93
C GLY A 160 -12.60 -14.52 11.90
N ARG A 161 -12.25 -15.19 10.79
CA ARG A 161 -11.26 -14.68 9.82
C ARG A 161 -11.67 -13.37 9.16
N GLU A 162 -12.94 -13.23 8.78
CA GLU A 162 -13.43 -12.06 8.06
C GLU A 162 -13.35 -10.81 8.94
N ASP A 163 -13.89 -10.91 10.18
CA ASP A 163 -13.83 -9.84 11.17
C ASP A 163 -12.38 -9.51 11.57
N TYR A 164 -11.51 -10.52 11.65
CA TYR A 164 -10.07 -10.32 11.86
C TYR A 164 -9.42 -9.51 10.74
N VAL A 165 -9.80 -9.73 9.49
CA VAL A 165 -9.29 -8.96 8.34
C VAL A 165 -9.81 -7.53 8.40
N GLN A 166 -11.10 -7.35 8.64
CA GLN A 166 -11.73 -6.02 8.74
C GLN A 166 -11.17 -5.20 9.91
N GLY A 167 -10.99 -5.81 11.07
CA GLY A 167 -10.49 -5.14 12.27
C GLY A 167 -9.08 -4.55 12.14
N LYS A 168 -8.31 -4.95 11.12
CA LYS A 168 -6.96 -4.41 10.85
C LYS A 168 -6.94 -3.25 9.85
N GLN A 169 -8.04 -2.99 9.12
CA GLN A 169 -8.01 -2.09 7.96
C GLN A 169 -7.64 -0.64 8.31
N SER A 170 -8.18 -0.11 9.42
CA SER A 170 -7.85 1.25 9.85
C SER A 170 -6.38 1.41 10.22
N PHE A 171 -5.80 0.42 10.89
CA PHE A 171 -4.39 0.41 11.22
C PHE A 171 -3.51 0.31 9.97
N ILE A 172 -3.85 -0.59 9.04
CA ILE A 172 -3.13 -0.73 7.76
C ILE A 172 -3.11 0.60 7.01
N ARG A 173 -4.26 1.27 6.88
CA ARG A 173 -4.33 2.60 6.25
C ARG A 173 -3.45 3.64 6.95
N SER A 174 -3.46 3.68 8.29
CA SER A 174 -2.61 4.63 9.03
C SER A 174 -1.12 4.37 8.81
N VAL A 175 -0.71 3.10 8.70
CA VAL A 175 0.68 2.73 8.41
C VAL A 175 1.06 3.12 6.98
N LEU A 176 0.19 2.87 6.00
CA LEU A 176 0.44 3.26 4.60
C LEU A 176 0.60 4.77 4.44
N ARG A 177 -0.23 5.58 5.13
CA ARG A 177 -0.09 7.04 5.14
C ARG A 177 1.28 7.47 5.70
N ARG A 178 1.71 6.90 6.85
CA ARG A 178 3.04 7.19 7.44
C ARG A 178 4.17 6.76 6.51
N ALA A 179 4.08 5.56 5.94
CA ALA A 179 5.07 5.01 5.03
C ALA A 179 5.24 5.88 3.77
N LEU A 180 4.13 6.36 3.21
CA LEU A 180 4.15 7.26 2.07
C LEU A 180 4.76 8.62 2.44
N SER A 181 4.44 9.14 3.63
CA SER A 181 5.04 10.37 4.16
C SER A 181 6.56 10.24 4.26
N ASP A 182 7.07 9.17 4.88
CA ASP A 182 8.51 8.93 5.01
C ASP A 182 9.20 8.73 3.66
N MET A 183 8.50 8.11 2.71
CA MET A 183 9.03 7.90 1.37
C MET A 183 9.20 9.22 0.59
N LEU A 184 8.24 10.14 0.70
CA LEU A 184 8.22 11.36 -0.11
C LEU A 184 8.87 12.56 0.57
N LEU A 185 8.79 12.68 1.88
CA LEU A 185 9.24 13.88 2.60
C LEU A 185 10.76 14.12 2.39
N GLY A 186 11.11 15.32 1.94
CA GLY A 186 12.48 15.69 1.60
C GLY A 186 12.99 15.18 0.26
N LYS A 187 12.20 14.40 -0.50
CA LYS A 187 12.60 13.87 -1.81
C LYS A 187 12.29 14.84 -2.94
N MET A 188 13.06 14.73 -4.02
CA MET A 188 12.76 15.36 -5.29
C MET A 188 11.77 14.48 -6.05
N VAL A 189 10.66 15.07 -6.48
CA VAL A 189 9.61 14.39 -7.24
C VAL A 189 9.33 15.13 -8.55
N ASP A 190 8.96 14.39 -9.57
CA ASP A 190 8.42 14.95 -10.80
C ASP A 190 6.90 15.15 -10.59
N ILE A 191 6.40 16.34 -10.86
CA ILE A 191 5.02 16.75 -10.63
C ILE A 191 4.40 17.08 -11.97
N LEU A 192 3.26 16.48 -12.28
CA LEU A 192 2.41 16.89 -13.40
C LEU A 192 1.33 17.84 -12.86
N ILE A 193 1.24 19.02 -13.47
CA ILE A 193 0.32 20.07 -13.04
C ILE A 193 -0.93 19.99 -13.90
N ASP A 194 -2.05 19.67 -13.28
CA ASP A 194 -3.37 19.61 -13.92
C ASP A 194 -4.26 20.80 -13.55
N ARG A 195 -3.84 21.59 -12.55
CA ARG A 195 -4.45 22.87 -12.11
C ARG A 195 -3.35 23.93 -12.03
N PRO A 196 -2.99 24.56 -13.14
CA PRO A 196 -2.00 25.64 -13.13
C PRO A 196 -2.45 26.83 -12.30
N LEU A 197 -1.48 27.57 -11.76
CA LEU A 197 -1.72 28.84 -11.06
C LEU A 197 -2.67 29.75 -11.89
N GLY A 198 -3.73 30.24 -11.27
CA GLY A 198 -4.77 31.06 -11.90
C GLY A 198 -5.89 30.27 -12.57
N SER A 199 -5.84 28.96 -12.63
CA SER A 199 -6.92 28.13 -13.17
C SER A 199 -8.11 28.03 -12.20
N HIS A 200 -9.29 27.73 -12.74
CA HIS A 200 -10.51 27.53 -11.96
C HIS A 200 -10.70 26.06 -11.59
N HIS A 201 -11.27 25.80 -10.41
CA HIS A 201 -11.64 24.45 -10.00
C HIS A 201 -12.75 23.90 -10.91
N PRO A 202 -12.66 22.65 -11.42
CA PRO A 202 -13.58 22.13 -12.44
C PRO A 202 -15.04 22.01 -11.97
N LYS A 203 -15.27 21.82 -10.65
CA LYS A 203 -16.60 21.70 -10.06
C LYS A 203 -17.05 22.97 -9.31
N HIS A 204 -16.10 23.81 -8.87
CA HIS A 204 -16.33 25.04 -8.10
C HIS A 204 -15.67 26.20 -8.83
N THR A 205 -16.33 26.70 -9.87
CA THR A 205 -15.77 27.67 -10.82
C THR A 205 -15.39 29.03 -10.23
N ASP A 206 -15.91 29.35 -9.05
CA ASP A 206 -15.55 30.52 -8.23
C ASP A 206 -14.25 30.33 -7.43
N MET A 207 -13.76 29.09 -7.30
CA MET A 207 -12.47 28.80 -6.68
C MET A 207 -11.36 28.89 -7.73
N ILE A 208 -10.41 29.80 -7.50
CA ILE A 208 -9.21 29.97 -8.32
C ILE A 208 -8.02 29.43 -7.58
N TYR A 209 -7.16 28.66 -8.26
CA TYR A 209 -5.92 28.13 -7.68
C TYR A 209 -4.86 29.25 -7.58
N PRO A 210 -4.49 29.71 -6.37
CA PRO A 210 -3.46 30.75 -6.20
C PRO A 210 -2.04 30.17 -6.31
N VAL A 211 -1.91 28.85 -6.45
CA VAL A 211 -0.66 28.10 -6.61
C VAL A 211 -0.84 27.05 -7.70
N ASN A 212 0.25 26.54 -8.26
CA ASN A 212 0.18 25.37 -9.13
C ASN A 212 -0.19 24.15 -8.31
N TYR A 213 -1.10 23.31 -8.82
CA TYR A 213 -1.54 22.09 -8.18
C TYR A 213 -1.55 20.96 -9.20
N GLY A 214 -1.20 19.76 -8.76
CA GLY A 214 -1.11 18.59 -9.59
C GLY A 214 -0.84 17.34 -8.77
N TYR A 215 -0.16 16.37 -9.33
CA TYR A 215 0.09 15.08 -8.69
C TYR A 215 1.48 14.52 -9.01
N VAL A 216 1.93 13.56 -8.22
CA VAL A 216 3.17 12.80 -8.46
C VAL A 216 2.81 11.53 -9.22
N PRO A 217 3.25 11.37 -10.49
CA PRO A 217 2.89 10.20 -11.30
C PRO A 217 3.36 8.89 -10.65
N TYR A 218 2.50 7.87 -10.70
CA TYR A 218 2.77 6.51 -10.19
C TYR A 218 3.03 6.42 -8.69
N ILE A 219 2.72 7.45 -7.92
CA ILE A 219 2.71 7.43 -6.45
C ILE A 219 1.25 7.59 -6.01
N PHE A 220 0.72 6.61 -5.29
CA PHE A 220 -0.70 6.55 -4.97
C PHE A 220 -0.96 6.87 -3.50
N SER A 221 -1.95 7.70 -3.26
CA SER A 221 -2.50 8.00 -1.94
C SER A 221 -3.44 6.89 -1.44
N ALA A 222 -3.97 7.06 -0.23
CA ALA A 222 -4.77 6.02 0.43
C ALA A 222 -6.16 5.78 -0.23
N ASP A 223 -6.64 6.71 -1.04
CA ASP A 223 -7.86 6.60 -1.86
C ASP A 223 -7.64 5.84 -3.17
N GLY A 224 -6.38 5.58 -3.55
CA GLY A 224 -5.99 4.88 -4.78
C GLY A 224 -5.74 5.80 -5.98
N GLU A 225 -5.91 7.11 -5.81
CA GLU A 225 -5.54 8.12 -6.81
C GLU A 225 -4.08 8.54 -6.63
N GLU A 226 -3.49 9.14 -7.65
CA GLU A 226 -2.12 9.64 -7.57
C GLU A 226 -1.97 10.76 -6.54
N ALA A 227 -0.84 10.81 -5.86
CA ALA A 227 -0.60 11.70 -4.71
C ALA A 227 -0.63 13.17 -5.11
N ASP A 228 -1.62 13.90 -4.65
CA ASP A 228 -1.87 15.30 -4.94
C ASP A 228 -0.85 16.25 -4.30
N VAL A 229 -0.38 17.24 -5.05
CA VAL A 229 0.71 18.16 -4.65
C VAL A 229 0.36 19.61 -4.92
N TYR A 230 0.52 20.47 -3.91
CA TYR A 230 0.61 21.92 -4.07
C TYR A 230 2.08 22.30 -4.34
N LEU A 231 2.36 22.99 -5.43
CA LEU A 231 3.69 23.49 -5.75
C LEU A 231 3.81 24.97 -5.36
N LEU A 232 4.50 25.23 -4.26
CA LEU A 232 4.75 26.58 -3.75
C LEU A 232 6.06 27.15 -4.31
N GLY A 233 6.19 28.50 -4.31
CA GLY A 233 7.40 29.18 -4.74
C GLY A 233 7.61 29.27 -6.25
N VAL A 234 6.61 28.90 -7.06
CA VAL A 234 6.59 29.05 -8.51
C VAL A 234 5.46 30.00 -8.89
N SER A 235 5.81 31.23 -9.24
CA SER A 235 4.88 32.36 -9.47
C SER A 235 4.29 32.44 -10.85
N GLN A 236 4.48 31.44 -11.69
CA GLN A 236 3.93 31.35 -13.04
C GLN A 236 3.23 30.00 -13.25
N PRO A 237 2.21 29.90 -14.11
CA PRO A 237 1.61 28.63 -14.47
C PRO A 237 2.62 27.74 -15.18
N VAL A 238 2.67 26.46 -14.82
CA VAL A 238 3.54 25.44 -15.43
C VAL A 238 2.74 24.18 -15.71
N GLU A 239 3.18 23.33 -16.64
CA GLU A 239 2.55 22.04 -16.94
C GLU A 239 3.20 20.88 -16.15
N LYS A 240 4.49 21.02 -15.86
CA LYS A 240 5.27 20.06 -15.10
C LYS A 240 6.38 20.75 -14.32
N TYR A 241 6.77 20.17 -13.20
CA TYR A 241 7.85 20.71 -12.38
C TYR A 241 8.58 19.58 -11.65
N LYS A 242 9.87 19.78 -11.37
CA LYS A 242 10.64 18.90 -10.50
C LYS A 242 10.91 19.64 -9.20
N GLY A 243 10.16 19.28 -8.14
CA GLY A 243 10.18 19.94 -6.84
C GLY A 243 10.62 19.02 -5.71
N ARG A 244 11.04 19.61 -4.59
CA ARG A 244 11.29 18.89 -3.34
C ARG A 244 10.02 18.89 -2.50
N VAL A 245 9.60 17.74 -2.01
CA VAL A 245 8.52 17.63 -1.02
C VAL A 245 9.01 18.20 0.30
N ILE A 246 8.39 19.27 0.80
CA ILE A 246 8.78 20.01 2.00
C ILE A 246 7.83 19.82 3.17
N ALA A 247 6.59 19.41 2.93
CA ALA A 247 5.61 19.13 3.98
C ALA A 247 4.52 18.19 3.49
N VAL A 248 3.76 17.64 4.44
CA VAL A 248 2.54 16.87 4.22
C VAL A 248 1.43 17.50 5.03
N ILE A 249 0.26 17.63 4.43
CA ILE A 249 -1.00 18.02 5.07
C ILE A 249 -1.80 16.74 5.27
N HIS A 250 -1.97 16.32 6.52
CA HIS A 250 -2.83 15.21 6.87
C HIS A 250 -4.25 15.72 7.10
N ARG A 251 -5.20 15.33 6.28
CA ARG A 251 -6.61 15.56 6.51
C ARG A 251 -7.13 14.50 7.49
N LEU A 252 -7.55 14.93 8.67
CA LEU A 252 -7.98 14.01 9.74
C LEU A 252 -9.39 13.44 9.52
N ASP A 253 -10.19 14.12 8.75
CA ASP A 253 -11.56 13.80 8.35
C ASP A 253 -11.69 13.30 6.91
N ASP A 254 -10.55 13.08 6.24
CA ASP A 254 -10.47 12.52 4.89
C ASP A 254 -9.46 11.34 4.86
N VAL A 255 -9.54 10.52 3.83
CA VAL A 255 -8.59 9.42 3.60
C VAL A 255 -7.33 9.88 2.87
N GLU A 256 -7.37 11.05 2.26
CA GLU A 256 -6.33 11.59 1.41
C GLU A 256 -5.47 12.63 2.14
N ASP A 257 -4.15 12.53 1.97
CA ASP A 257 -3.17 13.55 2.36
C ASP A 257 -2.82 14.43 1.15
N LYS A 258 -2.40 15.68 1.42
CA LYS A 258 -1.90 16.58 0.38
C LYS A 258 -0.42 16.89 0.63
N TRP A 259 0.34 16.92 -0.43
CA TRP A 259 1.78 17.15 -0.39
C TRP A 259 2.09 18.59 -0.74
N ILE A 260 3.14 19.12 -0.12
CA ILE A 260 3.67 20.45 -0.47
C ILE A 260 5.05 20.28 -1.06
N ALA A 261 5.23 20.74 -2.27
CA ALA A 261 6.52 20.78 -2.94
C ALA A 261 6.97 22.21 -3.21
N ALA A 262 8.28 22.40 -3.29
CA ALA A 262 8.90 23.70 -3.60
C ALA A 262 10.15 23.52 -4.46
N PRO A 263 10.66 24.59 -5.10
CA PRO A 263 11.98 24.59 -5.74
C PRO A 263 13.09 24.17 -4.77
N THR A 264 14.15 23.55 -5.30
CA THR A 264 15.30 23.13 -4.48
C THR A 264 15.88 24.33 -3.69
N GLY A 265 16.07 24.17 -2.38
CA GLY A 265 16.61 25.18 -1.50
C GLY A 265 15.58 26.23 -1.02
N VAL A 266 14.34 26.14 -1.46
CA VAL A 266 13.23 26.97 -0.96
C VAL A 266 12.48 26.20 0.12
N THR A 267 12.21 26.87 1.23
CA THR A 267 11.41 26.36 2.36
C THR A 267 10.38 27.40 2.76
N PHE A 268 9.28 26.94 3.33
CA PHE A 268 8.20 27.79 3.83
C PHE A 268 7.92 27.43 5.28
N PRO A 269 7.72 28.43 6.17
CA PRO A 269 7.22 28.16 7.51
C PRO A 269 5.76 27.64 7.44
N PRO A 270 5.31 26.90 8.47
CA PRO A 270 3.98 26.27 8.47
C PRO A 270 2.82 27.24 8.22
N ASP A 271 2.88 28.44 8.78
CA ASP A 271 1.86 29.47 8.62
C ASP A 271 1.76 30.04 7.19
N GLU A 272 2.87 30.10 6.47
CA GLU A 272 2.88 30.47 5.05
C GLU A 272 2.32 29.34 4.18
N ILE A 273 2.62 28.07 4.50
CA ILE A 273 2.04 26.90 3.81
C ILE A 273 0.52 26.91 4.01
N GLU A 274 0.08 27.01 5.27
CA GLU A 274 -1.34 27.05 5.61
C GLU A 274 -2.07 28.15 4.84
N LYS A 275 -1.53 29.36 4.87
CA LYS A 275 -2.11 30.50 4.14
C LYS A 275 -2.20 30.27 2.62
N ALA A 276 -1.17 29.65 2.02
CA ALA A 276 -1.11 29.39 0.58
C ALA A 276 -2.15 28.39 0.11
N VAL A 277 -2.49 27.39 0.95
CA VAL A 277 -3.41 26.30 0.60
C VAL A 277 -4.81 26.46 1.19
N ASN A 278 -5.03 27.45 2.06
CA ASN A 278 -6.30 27.67 2.77
C ASN A 278 -7.51 27.86 1.86
N PHE A 279 -7.32 28.28 0.61
CA PHE A 279 -8.39 28.40 -0.36
C PHE A 279 -9.18 27.10 -0.56
N GLN A 280 -8.53 25.95 -0.40
CA GLN A 280 -9.10 24.60 -0.51
C GLN A 280 -9.11 23.88 0.83
N GLU A 281 -8.04 23.98 1.62
CA GLU A 281 -7.87 23.17 2.84
C GLU A 281 -8.67 23.68 4.04
N GLN A 282 -9.25 24.87 4.01
CA GLN A 282 -10.13 25.42 5.07
C GLN A 282 -11.37 24.57 5.36
N TYR A 283 -11.73 23.64 4.48
CA TYR A 283 -12.88 22.76 4.60
C TYR A 283 -12.59 21.45 5.32
N PHE A 284 -11.32 21.23 5.75
CA PHE A 284 -10.84 19.98 6.36
C PHE A 284 -10.22 20.23 7.74
N CYS A 285 -10.23 19.18 8.56
CA CYS A 285 -9.44 19.16 9.81
C CYS A 285 -8.00 18.76 9.51
N LEU A 286 -7.03 19.62 9.80
CA LEU A 286 -5.66 19.48 9.31
C LEU A 286 -4.64 19.22 10.40
N LEU A 287 -3.61 18.41 10.06
CA LEU A 287 -2.35 18.29 10.78
C LEU A 287 -1.19 18.43 9.78
N TYR A 288 -0.24 19.30 10.06
CA TYR A 288 0.94 19.54 9.22
C TYR A 288 2.14 18.76 9.72
N THR A 289 2.84 18.07 8.83
CA THR A 289 4.12 17.42 9.09
C THR A 289 5.18 17.97 8.13
N SER A 290 6.28 18.49 8.65
CA SER A 290 7.44 18.90 7.88
C SER A 290 8.69 18.15 8.35
N PRO A 291 9.75 18.03 7.53
CA PRO A 291 11.01 17.46 7.98
C PRO A 291 11.52 18.22 9.19
N SER A 292 11.92 17.49 10.24
CA SER A 292 12.63 18.09 11.35
C SER A 292 13.91 18.76 10.82
N PRO A 293 14.21 20.01 11.15
CA PRO A 293 15.47 20.61 10.78
C PRO A 293 16.61 19.76 11.39
N ARG A 294 17.46 19.20 10.55
CA ARG A 294 18.72 18.56 10.96
C ARG A 294 19.81 19.57 11.10
#